data_842da8f3050ff1a9cb45735cd0af4cf9
#
_entry.id   842da8f3050ff1a9cb45735cd0af4cf9
#
_cell.length_a   1.000
_cell.length_b   1.000
_cell.length_c   1.000
_cell.angle_alpha   90.00
_cell.angle_beta   90.00
_cell.angle_gamma   90.00
#
_symmetry.space_group_name_H-M   'P 1'
#
loop_
_entity.id
_entity.type
_entity.pdbx_description
1 polymer ?
#
loop_
_entity_poly.entity_id
_entity_poly.type
_entity_poly.pdbx_seq_one_letter_code
_entity_poly.pdbx_strand_id
1 'polypeptide(L)'
;GQAYYSAAYALYMLLFPIATAGFPVAISRMVSSRIAEGDFINAHKSYKIAMKVSWALGITSFLIMYFGAGAIAAAYKNPGSEASMKAISVALLFTPLVASMRGYYQGRQNMKPTGVTEVIEQMMRVAAGLTLAYMFYKTSLVKAAAGATFGASAGIIAAFIAMAVIYARDKDTRSKLIEESVKSPETDKSRLKELLAFLIPITIGSAVMPIMFNIDD
;
A
#
# COMPACT_ATOMS: atom_id res chain seq x y z
N GLY A 1 16.10 -21.05 -16.55
CA GLY A 1 15.15 -20.91 -15.40
C GLY A 1 15.28 -19.57 -14.68
N GLN A 2 16.48 -19.02 -14.54
CA GLN A 2 16.72 -17.75 -13.80
C GLN A 2 16.22 -16.51 -14.56
N ALA A 3 16.37 -16.46 -15.88
CA ALA A 3 15.98 -15.29 -16.69
C ALA A 3 14.48 -14.97 -16.67
N TYR A 4 13.61 -15.97 -16.44
CA TYR A 4 12.17 -15.77 -16.38
C TYR A 4 11.69 -15.31 -15.00
N TYR A 5 12.43 -15.68 -13.95
CA TYR A 5 12.17 -15.21 -12.58
C TYR A 5 12.58 -13.74 -12.44
N SER A 6 13.69 -13.34 -13.05
CA SER A 6 14.20 -11.97 -13.00
C SER A 6 13.25 -10.96 -13.66
N ALA A 7 12.60 -11.28 -14.78
CA ALA A 7 11.68 -10.35 -15.44
C ALA A 7 10.37 -10.12 -14.65
N ALA A 8 9.80 -11.19 -14.05
CA ALA A 8 8.63 -11.04 -13.17
C ALA A 8 8.97 -10.29 -11.89
N TYR A 9 10.14 -10.56 -11.33
CA TYR A 9 10.67 -9.90 -10.17
C TYR A 9 11.01 -8.43 -10.47
N ALA A 10 11.53 -8.12 -11.64
CA ALA A 10 11.76 -6.75 -12.08
C ALA A 10 10.47 -5.94 -12.20
N LEU A 11 9.40 -6.52 -12.77
CA LEU A 11 8.10 -5.86 -12.86
C LEU A 11 7.47 -5.65 -11.46
N TYR A 12 7.60 -6.64 -10.58
CA TYR A 12 7.17 -6.52 -9.20
C TYR A 12 7.97 -5.45 -8.44
N MET A 13 9.30 -5.43 -8.60
CA MET A 13 10.18 -4.43 -7.98
C MET A 13 9.97 -3.03 -8.54
N LEU A 14 9.44 -2.89 -9.76
CA LEU A 14 9.03 -1.61 -10.34
C LEU A 14 7.70 -1.13 -9.76
N LEU A 15 6.71 -2.01 -9.64
CA LEU A 15 5.36 -1.65 -9.21
C LEU A 15 5.22 -1.52 -7.69
N PHE A 16 5.98 -2.28 -6.91
CA PHE A 16 5.89 -2.29 -5.46
C PHE A 16 6.32 -0.97 -4.80
N PRO A 17 7.46 -0.34 -5.14
CA PRO A 17 7.82 0.97 -4.60
C PRO A 17 6.83 2.06 -5.01
N ILE A 18 6.27 1.98 -6.22
CA ILE A 18 5.25 2.90 -6.72
C ILE A 18 4.02 2.89 -5.81
N ALA A 19 3.57 1.70 -5.44
CA ALA A 19 2.39 1.54 -4.59
C ALA A 19 2.68 1.83 -3.10
N THR A 20 3.92 1.66 -2.64
CA THR A 20 4.26 1.70 -1.21
C THR A 20 4.98 2.96 -0.76
N ALA A 21 5.93 3.50 -1.52
CA ALA A 21 6.77 4.61 -1.07
C ALA A 21 6.16 5.99 -1.35
N GLY A 22 5.48 6.17 -2.48
CA GLY A 22 4.98 7.48 -2.92
C GLY A 22 3.83 8.01 -2.08
N PHE A 23 2.87 7.16 -1.72
CA PHE A 23 1.65 7.58 -1.02
C PHE A 23 1.90 8.15 0.38
N PRO A 24 2.62 7.47 1.28
CA PRO A 24 2.84 8.01 2.63
C PRO A 24 3.54 9.36 2.59
N VAL A 25 4.54 9.52 1.74
CA VAL A 25 5.34 10.75 1.64
C VAL A 25 4.51 11.91 1.07
N ALA A 26 3.77 11.68 -0.04
CA ALA A 26 2.93 12.70 -0.65
C ALA A 26 1.83 13.18 0.32
N ILE A 27 1.14 12.25 0.97
CA ILE A 27 0.06 12.57 1.89
C ILE A 27 0.60 13.22 3.16
N SER A 28 1.70 12.71 3.72
CA SER A 28 2.34 13.30 4.89
C SER A 28 2.73 14.76 4.64
N ARG A 29 3.30 15.07 3.47
CA ARG A 29 3.64 16.43 3.08
C ARG A 29 2.41 17.33 2.95
N MET A 30 1.36 16.87 2.27
CA MET A 30 0.11 17.63 2.11
C MET A 30 -0.59 17.89 3.44
N VAL A 31 -0.58 16.92 4.35
CA VAL A 31 -1.20 17.03 5.66
C VAL A 31 -0.38 17.94 6.56
N SER A 32 0.95 17.76 6.60
CA SER A 32 1.83 18.54 7.49
C SER A 32 1.86 20.02 7.12
N SER A 33 1.88 20.37 5.83
CA SER A 33 1.85 21.79 5.40
C SER A 33 0.57 22.50 5.89
N ARG A 34 -0.59 21.85 5.76
CA ARG A 34 -1.87 22.43 6.21
C ARG A 34 -1.99 22.49 7.73
N ILE A 35 -1.45 21.51 8.43
CA ILE A 35 -1.40 21.54 9.91
C ILE A 35 -0.50 22.68 10.40
N ALA A 36 0.62 22.94 9.73
CA ALA A 36 1.50 24.06 10.07
C ALA A 36 0.80 25.43 9.90
N GLU A 37 -0.16 25.52 8.99
CA GLU A 37 -1.00 26.71 8.77
C GLU A 37 -2.24 26.74 9.68
N GLY A 38 -2.46 25.73 10.54
CA GLY A 38 -3.64 25.60 11.38
C GLY A 38 -4.90 25.16 10.64
N ASP A 39 -4.79 24.74 9.37
CA ASP A 39 -5.91 24.33 8.53
C ASP A 39 -6.18 22.82 8.63
N PHE A 40 -6.69 22.39 9.77
CA PHE A 40 -6.99 20.97 10.04
C PHE A 40 -8.14 20.43 9.18
N ILE A 41 -9.07 21.29 8.75
CA ILE A 41 -10.18 20.91 7.87
C ILE A 41 -9.63 20.44 6.52
N ASN A 42 -8.76 21.23 5.89
CA ASN A 42 -8.21 20.89 4.59
C ASN A 42 -7.18 19.77 4.67
N ALA A 43 -6.43 19.66 5.78
CA ALA A 43 -5.58 18.50 6.05
C ALA A 43 -6.41 17.20 6.06
N HIS A 44 -7.56 17.18 6.74
CA HIS A 44 -8.45 16.02 6.77
C HIS A 44 -9.13 15.74 5.42
N LYS A 45 -9.55 16.79 4.69
CA LYS A 45 -10.11 16.63 3.34
C LYS A 45 -9.09 16.09 2.36
N SER A 46 -7.81 16.50 2.46
CA SER A 46 -6.71 15.96 1.64
C SER A 46 -6.53 14.46 1.87
N TYR A 47 -6.57 14.02 3.13
CA TYR A 47 -6.56 12.59 3.46
C TYR A 47 -7.76 11.85 2.84
N LYS A 48 -8.98 12.40 2.91
CA LYS A 48 -10.17 11.77 2.30
C LYS A 48 -10.04 11.61 0.78
N ILE A 49 -9.46 12.60 0.09
CA ILE A 49 -9.19 12.51 -1.35
C ILE A 49 -8.15 11.44 -1.63
N ALA A 50 -7.06 11.42 -0.87
CA ALA A 50 -6.03 10.40 -0.98
C ALA A 50 -6.61 8.99 -0.78
N MET A 51 -7.50 8.78 0.19
CA MET A 51 -8.20 7.51 0.40
C MET A 51 -9.06 7.11 -0.80
N LYS A 52 -9.77 8.04 -1.45
CA LYS A 52 -10.53 7.74 -2.68
C LYS A 52 -9.62 7.28 -3.82
N VAL A 53 -8.50 7.98 -4.01
CA VAL A 53 -7.49 7.60 -5.02
C VAL A 53 -6.88 6.24 -4.69
N SER A 54 -6.56 5.98 -3.42
CA SER A 54 -6.03 4.70 -2.97
C SER A 54 -7.00 3.55 -3.19
N TRP A 55 -8.30 3.75 -2.96
CA TRP A 55 -9.33 2.76 -3.30
C TRP A 55 -9.36 2.47 -4.80
N ALA A 56 -9.38 3.50 -5.63
CA ALA A 56 -9.40 3.34 -7.09
C ALA A 56 -8.15 2.56 -7.57
N LEU A 57 -6.97 2.93 -7.10
CA LEU A 57 -5.71 2.26 -7.45
C LEU A 57 -5.65 0.83 -6.90
N GLY A 58 -6.05 0.62 -5.64
CA GLY A 58 -6.07 -0.70 -5.02
C GLY A 58 -6.98 -1.67 -5.76
N ILE A 59 -8.22 -1.23 -6.08
CA ILE A 59 -9.17 -2.04 -6.83
C ILE A 59 -8.63 -2.34 -8.24
N THR A 60 -8.12 -1.33 -8.94
CA THR A 60 -7.56 -1.51 -10.29
C THR A 60 -6.39 -2.50 -10.28
N SER A 61 -5.44 -2.32 -9.35
CA SER A 61 -4.28 -3.22 -9.21
C SER A 61 -4.69 -4.64 -8.85
N PHE A 62 -5.66 -4.79 -7.94
CA PHE A 62 -6.23 -6.10 -7.59
C PHE A 62 -6.86 -6.78 -8.80
N LEU A 63 -7.71 -6.08 -9.55
CA LEU A 63 -8.40 -6.64 -10.72
C LEU A 63 -7.41 -7.07 -11.81
N ILE A 64 -6.44 -6.20 -12.12
CA ILE A 64 -5.40 -6.51 -13.12
C ILE A 64 -4.61 -7.74 -12.70
N MET A 65 -4.15 -7.80 -11.44
CA MET A 65 -3.33 -8.90 -10.96
C MET A 65 -4.13 -10.20 -10.80
N TYR A 66 -5.35 -10.14 -10.27
CA TYR A 66 -6.19 -11.31 -10.02
C TYR A 66 -6.66 -11.97 -11.32
N PHE A 67 -7.22 -11.18 -12.23
CA PHE A 67 -7.70 -11.68 -13.53
C PHE A 67 -6.58 -11.88 -14.54
N GLY A 68 -5.50 -11.13 -14.46
CA GLY A 68 -4.33 -11.28 -15.30
C GLY A 68 -3.39 -12.42 -14.87
N ALA A 69 -3.55 -12.97 -13.66
CA ALA A 69 -2.65 -13.97 -13.08
C ALA A 69 -2.42 -15.19 -14.01
N GLY A 70 -3.48 -15.71 -14.63
CA GLY A 70 -3.39 -16.85 -15.56
C GLY A 70 -2.59 -16.52 -16.82
N ALA A 71 -2.86 -15.37 -17.45
CA ALA A 71 -2.16 -14.91 -18.64
C ALA A 71 -0.67 -14.64 -18.35
N ILE A 72 -0.40 -14.01 -17.20
CA ILE A 72 0.96 -13.73 -16.74
C ILE A 72 1.71 -15.03 -16.45
N ALA A 73 1.10 -15.99 -15.73
CA ALA A 73 1.68 -17.30 -15.43
C ALA A 73 1.98 -18.09 -16.69
N ALA A 74 1.10 -18.03 -17.69
CA ALA A 74 1.32 -18.66 -19.02
C ALA A 74 2.47 -18.00 -19.78
N ALA A 75 2.56 -16.66 -19.78
CA ALA A 75 3.64 -15.93 -20.43
C ALA A 75 5.02 -16.28 -19.82
N TYR A 76 5.07 -16.49 -18.50
CA TYR A 76 6.26 -16.93 -17.79
C TYR A 76 6.51 -18.45 -17.84
N LYS A 77 5.67 -19.22 -18.57
CA LYS A 77 5.75 -20.68 -18.65
C LYS A 77 5.80 -21.37 -17.28
N ASN A 78 5.17 -20.76 -16.28
CA ASN A 78 5.11 -21.27 -14.90
C ASN A 78 3.66 -21.25 -14.39
N PRO A 79 2.81 -22.22 -14.77
CA PRO A 79 1.41 -22.27 -14.36
C PRO A 79 1.23 -22.38 -12.84
N GLY A 80 2.22 -22.89 -12.11
CA GLY A 80 2.19 -22.95 -10.65
C GLY A 80 2.23 -21.59 -9.95
N SER A 81 2.68 -20.53 -10.63
CA SER A 81 2.75 -19.18 -10.06
C SER A 81 1.39 -18.48 -10.02
N GLU A 82 0.39 -18.93 -10.78
CA GLU A 82 -0.95 -18.32 -10.81
C GLU A 82 -1.59 -18.25 -9.43
N ALA A 83 -1.54 -19.35 -8.67
CA ALA A 83 -2.09 -19.40 -7.31
C ALA A 83 -1.43 -18.38 -6.37
N SER A 84 -0.11 -18.24 -6.45
CA SER A 84 0.65 -17.27 -5.67
C SER A 84 0.34 -15.82 -6.08
N MET A 85 0.19 -15.56 -7.39
CA MET A 85 -0.20 -14.25 -7.91
C MET A 85 -1.61 -13.85 -7.45
N LYS A 86 -2.58 -14.77 -7.48
CA LYS A 86 -3.91 -14.54 -6.93
C LYS A 86 -3.88 -14.32 -5.42
N ALA A 87 -3.04 -15.04 -4.69
CA ALA A 87 -2.90 -14.88 -3.25
C ALA A 87 -2.33 -13.48 -2.87
N ILE A 88 -1.36 -12.96 -3.62
CA ILE A 88 -0.77 -11.64 -3.34
C ILE A 88 -1.61 -10.48 -3.88
N SER A 89 -2.50 -10.71 -4.85
CA SER A 89 -3.33 -9.65 -5.42
C SER A 89 -4.19 -8.96 -4.35
N VAL A 90 -4.63 -9.70 -3.33
CA VAL A 90 -5.37 -9.14 -2.19
C VAL A 90 -4.53 -8.11 -1.41
N ALA A 91 -3.23 -8.32 -1.31
CA ALA A 91 -2.34 -7.33 -0.69
C ALA A 91 -2.35 -6.01 -1.47
N LEU A 92 -2.37 -6.06 -2.82
CA LEU A 92 -2.40 -4.86 -3.66
C LEU A 92 -3.65 -4.02 -3.44
N LEU A 93 -4.77 -4.63 -3.05
CA LEU A 93 -5.99 -3.89 -2.71
C LEU A 93 -5.81 -3.02 -1.47
N PHE A 94 -5.20 -3.56 -0.40
CA PHE A 94 -5.11 -2.90 0.89
C PHE A 94 -3.85 -2.04 1.06
N THR A 95 -2.77 -2.32 0.33
CA THR A 95 -1.49 -1.62 0.45
C THR A 95 -1.61 -0.09 0.29
N PRO A 96 -2.25 0.46 -0.77
CA PRO A 96 -2.35 1.92 -0.90
C PRO A 96 -3.25 2.54 0.17
N LEU A 97 -4.23 1.80 0.71
CA LEU A 97 -5.09 2.28 1.78
C LEU A 97 -4.31 2.44 3.08
N VAL A 98 -3.56 1.40 3.48
CA VAL A 98 -2.69 1.45 4.68
C VAL A 98 -1.63 2.53 4.52
N ALA A 99 -1.02 2.64 3.34
CA ALA A 99 -0.04 3.67 3.03
C ALA A 99 -0.62 5.09 3.21
N SER A 100 -1.85 5.33 2.73
CA SER A 100 -2.54 6.61 2.89
C SER A 100 -2.86 6.93 4.35
N MET A 101 -3.30 5.94 5.12
CA MET A 101 -3.57 6.13 6.55
C MET A 101 -2.29 6.41 7.33
N ARG A 102 -1.21 5.69 7.05
CA ARG A 102 0.12 5.95 7.65
C ARG A 102 0.59 7.37 7.31
N GLY A 103 0.50 7.79 6.05
CA GLY A 103 0.85 9.14 5.61
C GLY A 103 0.06 10.23 6.34
N TYR A 104 -1.22 10.02 6.61
CA TYR A 104 -2.04 10.95 7.39
C TYR A 104 -1.51 11.14 8.81
N TYR A 105 -1.20 10.05 9.52
CA TYR A 105 -0.67 10.13 10.88
C TYR A 105 0.75 10.67 10.92
N GLN A 106 1.59 10.31 9.94
CA GLN A 106 2.94 10.87 9.79
C GLN A 106 2.90 12.38 9.57
N GLY A 107 1.97 12.87 8.72
CA GLY A 107 1.76 14.29 8.51
C GLY A 107 1.27 15.05 9.75
N ARG A 108 0.61 14.35 10.68
CA ARG A 108 0.25 14.85 12.02
C ARG A 108 1.39 14.74 13.04
N GLN A 109 2.60 14.39 12.61
CA GLN A 109 3.77 14.12 13.45
C GLN A 109 3.52 13.01 14.50
N ASN A 110 2.58 12.11 14.25
CA ASN A 110 2.28 10.98 15.11
C ASN A 110 2.71 9.66 14.43
N MET A 111 3.92 9.20 14.76
CA MET A 111 4.49 7.97 14.19
C MET A 111 4.02 6.69 14.89
N LYS A 112 3.36 6.77 16.06
CA LYS A 112 2.93 5.60 16.83
C LYS A 112 2.03 4.65 16.04
N PRO A 113 0.97 5.13 15.33
CA PRO A 113 0.13 4.26 14.52
C PRO A 113 0.89 3.53 13.43
N THR A 114 1.84 4.21 12.78
CA THR A 114 2.68 3.61 11.74
C THR A 114 3.51 2.45 12.31
N GLY A 115 4.29 2.71 13.38
CA GLY A 115 5.14 1.68 13.98
C GLY A 115 4.35 0.47 14.50
N VAL A 116 3.24 0.70 15.21
CA VAL A 116 2.40 -0.39 15.73
C VAL A 116 1.84 -1.24 14.60
N THR A 117 1.33 -0.61 13.54
CA THR A 117 0.73 -1.37 12.42
C THR A 117 1.76 -2.06 11.54
N GLU A 118 3.00 -1.58 11.47
CA GLU A 118 4.11 -2.29 10.81
C GLU A 118 4.49 -3.56 11.56
N VAL A 119 4.58 -3.49 12.89
CA VAL A 119 4.84 -4.68 13.71
C VAL A 119 3.72 -5.71 13.55
N ILE A 120 2.45 -5.29 13.64
CA ILE A 120 1.30 -6.18 13.44
C ILE A 120 1.33 -6.82 12.04
N GLU A 121 1.62 -6.04 11.02
CA GLU A 121 1.74 -6.52 9.63
C GLU A 121 2.79 -7.63 9.51
N GLN A 122 4.00 -7.40 10.03
CA GLN A 122 5.09 -8.37 9.92
C GLN A 122 4.80 -9.64 10.75
N MET A 123 4.27 -9.50 11.94
CA MET A 123 3.89 -10.66 12.77
C MET A 123 2.84 -11.53 12.08
N MET A 124 1.78 -10.90 11.55
CA MET A 124 0.72 -11.63 10.85
C MET A 124 1.20 -12.22 9.52
N ARG A 125 2.08 -11.52 8.79
CA ARG A 125 2.71 -12.03 7.57
C ARG A 125 3.45 -13.32 7.82
N VAL A 126 4.31 -13.33 8.84
CA VAL A 126 5.11 -14.51 9.21
C VAL A 126 4.21 -15.62 9.75
N ALA A 127 3.34 -15.33 10.69
CA ALA A 127 2.46 -16.32 11.31
C ALA A 127 1.54 -16.98 10.26
N ALA A 128 0.81 -16.21 9.47
CA ALA A 128 -0.09 -16.74 8.46
C ALA A 128 0.67 -17.44 7.33
N GLY A 129 1.78 -16.85 6.86
CA GLY A 129 2.58 -17.42 5.77
C GLY A 129 3.18 -18.78 6.15
N LEU A 130 3.80 -18.89 7.32
CA LEU A 130 4.37 -20.15 7.79
C LEU A 130 3.31 -21.21 8.08
N THR A 131 2.21 -20.82 8.73
CA THR A 131 1.13 -21.75 9.06
C THR A 131 0.51 -22.33 7.78
N LEU A 132 0.17 -21.48 6.81
CA LEU A 132 -0.45 -21.94 5.55
C LEU A 132 0.55 -22.73 4.69
N ALA A 133 1.81 -22.30 4.64
CA ALA A 133 2.85 -23.08 3.95
C ALA A 133 3.00 -24.48 4.53
N TYR A 134 3.06 -24.60 5.86
CA TYR A 134 3.16 -25.88 6.55
C TYR A 134 1.93 -26.78 6.34
N MET A 135 0.72 -26.21 6.44
CA MET A 135 -0.52 -26.94 6.23
C MET A 135 -0.61 -27.54 4.83
N PHE A 136 -0.18 -26.79 3.81
CA PHE A 136 -0.28 -27.23 2.41
C PHE A 136 0.95 -27.98 1.90
N TYR A 137 2.05 -28.00 2.64
CA TYR A 137 3.30 -28.64 2.22
C TYR A 137 3.11 -30.12 1.85
N LYS A 138 2.35 -30.87 2.65
CA LYS A 138 2.06 -32.29 2.39
C LYS A 138 1.11 -32.53 1.23
N THR A 139 0.35 -31.50 0.81
CA THR A 139 -0.67 -31.65 -0.24
C THR A 139 -0.12 -31.27 -1.62
N SER A 140 0.57 -30.15 -1.72
CA SER A 140 1.14 -29.66 -2.97
C SER A 140 2.12 -28.51 -2.70
N LEU A 141 3.29 -28.59 -3.33
CA LEU A 141 4.29 -27.52 -3.23
C LEU A 141 3.76 -26.19 -3.79
N VAL A 142 2.92 -26.21 -4.83
CA VAL A 142 2.28 -25.03 -5.41
C VAL A 142 1.33 -24.39 -4.40
N LYS A 143 0.50 -25.19 -3.70
CA LYS A 143 -0.41 -24.69 -2.68
C LYS A 143 0.36 -24.16 -1.46
N ALA A 144 1.46 -24.80 -1.07
CA ALA A 144 2.32 -24.32 -0.01
C ALA A 144 2.95 -22.95 -0.35
N ALA A 145 3.44 -22.79 -1.58
CA ALA A 145 3.96 -21.51 -2.07
C ALA A 145 2.89 -20.42 -2.08
N ALA A 146 1.68 -20.73 -2.56
CA ALA A 146 0.54 -19.80 -2.53
C ALA A 146 0.16 -19.42 -1.09
N GLY A 147 0.17 -20.37 -0.16
CA GLY A 147 -0.08 -20.14 1.27
C GLY A 147 0.97 -19.23 1.90
N ALA A 148 2.25 -19.48 1.62
CA ALA A 148 3.34 -18.59 2.07
C ALA A 148 3.16 -17.16 1.53
N THR A 149 2.81 -17.02 0.25
CA THR A 149 2.58 -15.73 -0.39
C THR A 149 1.34 -15.02 0.17
N PHE A 150 0.28 -15.77 0.53
CA PHE A 150 -0.91 -15.22 1.17
C PHE A 150 -0.59 -14.59 2.53
N GLY A 151 0.48 -14.99 3.19
CA GLY A 151 0.98 -14.35 4.41
C GLY A 151 1.13 -12.83 4.25
N ALA A 152 1.59 -12.35 3.09
CA ALA A 152 1.69 -10.91 2.80
C ALA A 152 0.30 -10.24 2.79
N SER A 153 -0.70 -10.90 2.18
CA SER A 153 -2.08 -10.41 2.17
C SER A 153 -2.70 -10.40 3.56
N ALA A 154 -2.48 -11.45 4.36
CA ALA A 154 -2.95 -11.51 5.75
C ALA A 154 -2.31 -10.40 6.61
N GLY A 155 -1.01 -10.15 6.42
CA GLY A 155 -0.29 -9.08 7.12
C GLY A 155 -0.88 -7.70 6.85
N ILE A 156 -1.07 -7.34 5.57
CA ILE A 156 -1.57 -6.01 5.21
C ILE A 156 -3.05 -5.83 5.60
N ILE A 157 -3.87 -6.90 5.54
CA ILE A 157 -5.25 -6.87 6.03
C ILE A 157 -5.26 -6.59 7.54
N ALA A 158 -4.42 -7.26 8.32
CA ALA A 158 -4.30 -7.03 9.76
C ALA A 158 -3.85 -5.60 10.06
N ALA A 159 -2.88 -5.07 9.30
CA ALA A 159 -2.46 -3.67 9.40
C ALA A 159 -3.59 -2.70 9.07
N PHE A 160 -4.39 -2.98 8.03
CA PHE A 160 -5.55 -2.17 7.66
C PHE A 160 -6.60 -2.14 8.78
N ILE A 161 -6.94 -3.31 9.34
CA ILE A 161 -7.89 -3.40 10.45
C ILE A 161 -7.37 -2.63 11.68
N ALA A 162 -6.11 -2.83 12.06
CA ALA A 162 -5.50 -2.12 13.18
C ALA A 162 -5.51 -0.60 12.95
N MET A 163 -5.16 -0.15 11.74
CA MET A 163 -5.19 1.27 11.39
C MET A 163 -6.61 1.84 11.40
N ALA A 164 -7.60 1.09 10.92
CA ALA A 164 -9.00 1.48 10.94
C ALA A 164 -9.52 1.63 12.40
N VAL A 165 -9.13 0.73 13.29
CA VAL A 165 -9.46 0.81 14.72
C VAL A 165 -8.82 2.05 15.36
N ILE A 166 -7.54 2.31 15.08
CA ILE A 166 -6.84 3.51 15.57
C ILE A 166 -7.54 4.77 15.06
N TYR A 167 -7.88 4.80 13.76
CA TYR A 167 -8.58 5.93 13.16
C TYR A 167 -9.97 6.16 13.75
N ALA A 168 -10.71 5.10 14.07
CA ALA A 168 -12.02 5.20 14.71
C ALA A 168 -11.92 5.75 16.14
N ARG A 169 -10.89 5.31 16.89
CA ARG A 169 -10.64 5.79 18.27
C ARG A 169 -10.13 7.24 18.34
N ASP A 170 -9.50 7.72 17.28
CA ASP A 170 -9.00 9.10 17.17
C ASP A 170 -10.09 10.12 16.79
N LYS A 171 -11.38 9.73 16.77
CA LYS A 171 -12.48 10.57 16.32
C LYS A 171 -12.61 11.85 17.13
N ASP A 172 -12.54 11.77 18.47
CA ASP A 172 -12.75 12.92 19.34
C ASP A 172 -11.62 13.94 19.23
N THR A 173 -10.37 13.48 19.20
CA THR A 173 -9.19 14.35 18.95
C THR A 173 -9.30 15.04 17.61
N ARG A 174 -9.71 14.31 16.58
CA ARG A 174 -9.86 14.82 15.22
C ARG A 174 -10.99 15.84 15.12
N SER A 175 -12.11 15.63 15.83
CA SER A 175 -13.25 16.56 15.86
C SER A 175 -12.85 17.89 16.50
N LYS A 176 -12.14 17.87 17.62
CA LYS A 176 -11.62 19.08 18.29
C LYS A 176 -10.69 19.89 17.39
N LEU A 177 -9.73 19.22 16.73
CA LEU A 177 -8.83 19.90 15.79
C LEU A 177 -9.58 20.55 14.62
N ILE A 178 -10.65 19.92 14.12
CA ILE A 178 -11.46 20.46 13.04
C ILE A 178 -12.27 21.70 13.51
N GLU A 179 -12.74 21.71 14.75
CA GLU A 179 -13.44 22.86 15.33
C GLU A 179 -12.52 24.09 15.51
N GLU A 180 -11.25 23.85 15.86
CA GLU A 180 -10.23 24.87 16.03
C GLU A 180 -9.57 25.34 14.70
N SER A 181 -10.00 24.77 13.57
CA SER A 181 -9.37 24.96 12.27
C SER A 181 -9.64 26.34 11.67
N VAL A 182 -8.58 26.97 11.16
CA VAL A 182 -8.69 28.11 10.25
C VAL A 182 -9.34 27.62 8.94
N LYS A 183 -10.34 28.36 8.45
CA LYS A 183 -11.02 28.00 7.19
C LYS A 183 -10.33 28.66 6.02
N SER A 184 -9.69 27.89 5.16
CA SER A 184 -9.22 28.39 3.87
C SER A 184 -10.02 27.80 2.70
N PRO A 185 -10.32 28.57 1.66
CA PRO A 185 -11.11 28.09 0.52
C PRO A 185 -10.24 27.26 -0.42
N GLU A 186 -10.30 25.93 -0.27
CA GLU A 186 -9.67 24.99 -1.22
C GLU A 186 -10.71 24.09 -1.87
N THR A 187 -10.51 23.80 -3.17
CA THR A 187 -11.35 22.86 -3.92
C THR A 187 -10.76 21.44 -3.91
N ASP A 188 -11.62 20.44 -4.00
CA ASP A 188 -11.19 19.03 -4.09
C ASP A 188 -10.32 18.78 -5.34
N LYS A 189 -10.58 19.51 -6.42
CA LYS A 189 -9.78 19.46 -7.67
C LYS A 189 -8.35 19.95 -7.43
N SER A 190 -8.17 21.02 -6.65
CA SER A 190 -6.84 21.55 -6.29
C SER A 190 -6.06 20.52 -5.47
N ARG A 191 -6.69 19.92 -4.46
CA ARG A 191 -6.07 18.88 -3.61
C ARG A 191 -5.68 17.63 -4.40
N LEU A 192 -6.54 17.21 -5.34
CA LEU A 192 -6.23 16.08 -6.21
C LEU A 192 -5.03 16.39 -7.12
N LYS A 193 -4.99 17.58 -7.71
CA LYS A 193 -3.86 18.02 -8.54
C LYS A 193 -2.57 18.06 -7.74
N GLU A 194 -2.60 18.58 -6.53
CA GLU A 194 -1.45 18.63 -5.63
C GLU A 194 -0.98 17.22 -5.24
N LEU A 195 -1.91 16.33 -4.88
CA LEU A 195 -1.59 14.93 -4.59
C LEU A 195 -0.86 14.25 -5.76
N LEU A 196 -1.38 14.40 -6.96
CA LEU A 196 -0.76 13.83 -8.17
C LEU A 196 0.59 14.48 -8.48
N ALA A 197 0.73 15.80 -8.26
CA ALA A 197 1.98 16.51 -8.47
C ALA A 197 3.10 16.04 -7.52
N PHE A 198 2.77 15.60 -6.31
CA PHE A 198 3.74 14.98 -5.40
C PHE A 198 3.93 13.48 -5.68
N LEU A 199 2.84 12.77 -5.99
CA LEU A 199 2.88 11.33 -6.17
C LEU A 199 3.72 10.94 -7.39
N ILE A 200 3.54 11.63 -8.53
CA ILE A 200 4.21 11.29 -9.79
C ILE A 200 5.75 11.37 -9.69
N PRO A 201 6.36 12.48 -9.23
CA PRO A 201 7.82 12.56 -9.11
C PRO A 201 8.40 11.57 -8.11
N ILE A 202 7.74 11.35 -6.97
CA ILE A 202 8.20 10.39 -5.95
C ILE A 202 8.15 8.97 -6.51
N THR A 203 7.08 8.65 -7.24
CA THR A 203 6.89 7.37 -7.90
C THR A 203 7.97 7.11 -8.95
N ILE A 204 8.25 8.09 -9.81
CA ILE A 204 9.31 7.99 -10.83
C ILE A 204 10.67 7.83 -10.14
N GLY A 205 10.97 8.63 -9.12
CA GLY A 205 12.22 8.56 -8.35
C GLY A 205 12.42 7.19 -7.68
N SER A 206 11.36 6.60 -7.13
CA SER A 206 11.44 5.27 -6.50
C SER A 206 11.57 4.12 -7.50
N ALA A 207 11.18 4.33 -8.76
CA ALA A 207 11.33 3.35 -9.84
C ALA A 207 12.73 3.36 -10.47
N VAL A 208 13.46 4.46 -10.38
CA VAL A 208 14.81 4.61 -10.98
C VAL A 208 15.81 3.64 -10.38
N MET A 209 15.84 3.50 -9.05
CA MET A 209 16.78 2.60 -8.37
C MET A 209 16.66 1.13 -8.81
N PRO A 210 15.47 0.51 -8.80
CA PRO A 210 15.30 -0.86 -9.30
C PRO A 210 15.66 -1.03 -10.77
N ILE A 211 15.44 0.01 -11.60
CA ILE A 211 15.82 -0.04 -13.02
C ILE A 211 17.33 -0.04 -13.17
N MET A 212 18.05 0.81 -12.43
CA MET A 212 19.51 0.86 -12.48
C MET A 212 20.16 -0.47 -12.10
N PHE A 213 19.66 -1.14 -11.06
CA PHE A 213 20.18 -2.45 -10.63
C PHE A 213 19.89 -3.59 -11.61
N ASN A 214 18.88 -3.45 -12.50
CA ASN A 214 18.56 -4.47 -13.50
C ASN A 214 19.24 -4.25 -14.86
N ILE A 215 19.97 -3.14 -15.05
CA ILE A 215 20.71 -2.86 -16.30
C ILE A 215 22.13 -3.43 -16.24
N ASP A 216 22.67 -3.67 -15.04
CA ASP A 216 24.04 -4.17 -14.83
C ASP A 216 24.17 -5.71 -14.87
N ASP A 217 23.08 -6.46 -15.04
CA ASP A 217 23.03 -7.92 -15.23
C ASP A 217 22.65 -8.29 -16.69
#